data_d2c1bdb0e126f8f49c5264651ef9793d
#
_entry.id   d2c1bdb0e126f8f49c5264651ef9793d
#
_cell.length_a   1.000
_cell.length_b   1.000
_cell.length_c   1.000
_cell.angle_alpha   90.00
_cell.angle_beta   90.00
_cell.angle_gamma   90.00
#
_symmetry.space_group_name_H-M   'P 1'
#
loop_
_entity.id
_entity.type
_entity.pdbx_description
1 polymer ?
#
loop_
_entity_poly.entity_id
_entity_poly.type
_entity_poly.pdbx_seq_one_letter_code
_entity_poly.pdbx_strand_id
1 'polypeptide(L)'
;TERLMNRLNNLDIFYQQLAVLFTMPGSPCIYYGTEIAMEGAHDPDCRRCMPWEELDTVENQRRIHETKTLIELRRKETAFKSLYFHFPNTYKESRLVEYVKLDDEGNQLEILLNCTKEEVKIEKQGEILFQRGYENGKLQKNGTLIRRIKGEK
;
A
#
# COMPACT_ATOMS: atom_id res chain seq x y z
N THR A 1 1.51 -13.12 18.44
CA THR A 1 2.02 -11.94 17.67
C THR A 1 0.96 -10.88 17.65
N GLU A 2 1.30 -9.64 17.97
CA GLU A 2 0.36 -8.52 17.90
C GLU A 2 -0.07 -8.22 16.47
N ARG A 3 -1.23 -7.57 16.31
CA ARG A 3 -1.75 -7.14 15.01
C ARG A 3 -0.93 -5.99 14.44
N LEU A 4 -0.86 -5.90 13.12
CA LEU A 4 -0.04 -4.91 12.41
C LEU A 4 -0.42 -3.46 12.82
N MET A 5 -1.71 -3.14 12.88
CA MET A 5 -2.14 -1.79 13.26
C MET A 5 -1.74 -1.43 14.69
N ASN A 6 -1.86 -2.37 15.63
CA ASN A 6 -1.42 -2.17 17.01
C ASN A 6 0.07 -1.85 17.12
N ARG A 7 0.88 -2.56 16.35
CA ARG A 7 2.34 -2.38 16.31
C ARG A 7 2.75 -1.04 15.68
N LEU A 8 2.07 -0.63 14.62
CA LEU A 8 2.43 0.58 13.88
C LEU A 8 1.84 1.85 14.50
N ASN A 9 0.68 1.75 15.12
CA ASN A 9 -0.10 2.87 15.67
C ASN A 9 -0.19 4.08 14.71
N ASN A 10 -0.25 3.80 13.42
CA ASN A 10 -0.33 4.79 12.35
C ASN A 10 -0.98 4.17 11.12
N LEU A 11 -2.14 4.69 10.75
CA LEU A 11 -2.95 4.16 9.66
C LEU A 11 -2.29 4.34 8.28
N ASP A 12 -1.56 5.43 8.06
CA ASP A 12 -0.89 5.67 6.78
C ASP A 12 0.28 4.69 6.58
N ILE A 13 1.07 4.45 7.63
CA ILE A 13 2.13 3.43 7.59
C ILE A 13 1.54 2.03 7.43
N PHE A 14 0.38 1.75 8.06
CA PHE A 14 -0.34 0.50 7.88
C PHE A 14 -0.69 0.26 6.39
N TYR A 15 -1.19 1.27 5.69
CA TYR A 15 -1.48 1.18 4.26
C TYR A 15 -0.22 1.08 3.39
N GLN A 16 0.90 1.67 3.79
CA GLN A 16 2.19 1.41 3.14
C GLN A 16 2.55 -0.08 3.20
N GLN A 17 2.36 -0.72 4.36
CA GLN A 17 2.62 -2.17 4.50
C GLN A 17 1.65 -3.02 3.67
N LEU A 18 0.37 -2.66 3.62
CA LEU A 18 -0.58 -3.35 2.74
C LEU A 18 -0.24 -3.15 1.26
N ALA A 19 0.17 -1.95 0.85
CA ALA A 19 0.60 -1.70 -0.52
C ALA A 19 1.78 -2.61 -0.90
N VAL A 20 2.79 -2.73 -0.04
CA VAL A 20 3.91 -3.67 -0.26
C VAL A 20 3.39 -5.11 -0.35
N LEU A 21 2.56 -5.56 0.59
CA LEU A 21 2.02 -6.91 0.62
C LEU A 21 1.29 -7.28 -0.69
N PHE A 22 0.48 -6.36 -1.23
CA PHE A 22 -0.32 -6.63 -2.43
C PHE A 22 0.42 -6.39 -3.74
N THR A 23 1.55 -5.71 -3.74
CA THR A 23 2.31 -5.41 -4.96
C THR A 23 3.57 -6.26 -5.13
N MET A 24 4.10 -6.84 -4.07
CA MET A 24 5.26 -7.73 -4.14
C MET A 24 4.89 -9.14 -4.62
N PRO A 25 5.86 -9.90 -5.20
CA PRO A 25 5.65 -11.29 -5.60
C PRO A 25 5.20 -12.18 -4.44
N GLY A 26 4.46 -13.25 -4.75
CA GLY A 26 3.97 -14.22 -3.78
C GLY A 26 2.45 -14.21 -3.66
N SER A 27 1.93 -14.91 -2.68
CA SER A 27 0.49 -15.00 -2.39
C SER A 27 0.18 -14.15 -1.15
N PRO A 28 -0.39 -12.95 -1.33
CA PRO A 28 -0.74 -12.10 -0.19
C PRO A 28 -1.80 -12.78 0.67
N CYS A 29 -1.59 -12.75 1.97
CA CYS A 29 -2.54 -13.27 2.95
C CYS A 29 -2.76 -12.20 4.04
N ILE A 30 -4.01 -11.90 4.32
CA ILE A 30 -4.41 -11.04 5.43
C ILE A 30 -5.22 -11.82 6.45
N TYR A 31 -5.05 -11.47 7.71
CA TYR A 31 -5.82 -12.03 8.80
C TYR A 31 -7.13 -11.24 8.95
N TYR A 32 -8.23 -11.89 9.41
CA TYR A 32 -9.51 -11.21 9.60
C TYR A 32 -9.35 -9.93 10.43
N GLY A 33 -10.13 -8.90 10.12
CA GLY A 33 -10.04 -7.58 10.75
C GLY A 33 -8.90 -6.70 10.22
N THR A 34 -7.99 -7.22 9.38
CA THR A 34 -6.98 -6.39 8.72
C THR A 34 -7.63 -5.36 7.81
N GLU A 35 -8.73 -5.71 7.16
CA GLU A 35 -9.53 -4.85 6.26
C GLU A 35 -10.11 -3.61 6.93
N ILE A 36 -10.23 -3.63 8.26
CA ILE A 36 -10.67 -2.49 9.08
C ILE A 36 -9.56 -1.92 9.95
N ALA A 37 -8.31 -2.35 9.73
CA ALA A 37 -7.15 -1.99 10.57
C ALA A 37 -7.37 -2.33 12.05
N MET A 38 -7.97 -3.47 12.34
CA MET A 38 -8.29 -3.93 13.68
C MET A 38 -7.02 -4.02 14.54
N GLU A 39 -7.05 -3.45 15.72
CA GLU A 39 -5.99 -3.53 16.71
C GLU A 39 -6.05 -4.84 17.50
N GLY A 40 -4.96 -5.19 18.13
CA GLY A 40 -4.84 -6.31 19.04
C GLY A 40 -3.38 -6.51 19.47
N ALA A 41 -3.15 -6.51 20.78
CA ALA A 41 -1.85 -6.71 21.39
C ALA A 41 -1.42 -8.20 21.31
N HIS A 42 -0.53 -8.63 22.21
CA HIS A 42 -0.12 -10.03 22.26
C HIS A 42 -1.28 -10.98 22.57
N ASP A 43 -1.06 -12.23 22.27
CA ASP A 43 -2.02 -13.30 22.53
C ASP A 43 -2.50 -13.30 23.99
N PRO A 44 -3.80 -13.42 24.28
CA PRO A 44 -4.90 -13.74 23.34
C PRO A 44 -5.53 -12.54 22.64
N ASP A 45 -5.15 -11.31 22.96
CA ASP A 45 -5.81 -10.09 22.50
C ASP A 45 -5.78 -9.91 20.96
N CYS A 46 -4.73 -10.39 20.28
CA CYS A 46 -4.66 -10.38 18.83
C CYS A 46 -5.75 -11.24 18.15
N ARG A 47 -6.44 -12.10 18.90
CA ARG A 47 -7.53 -13.00 18.46
C ARG A 47 -8.89 -12.56 18.96
N ARG A 48 -9.07 -11.29 19.35
CA ARG A 48 -10.38 -10.76 19.74
C ARG A 48 -11.42 -10.93 18.63
N CYS A 49 -12.69 -11.00 18.99
CA CYS A 49 -13.78 -11.16 18.03
C CYS A 49 -13.84 -10.02 17.01
N MET A 50 -14.33 -10.34 15.82
CA MET A 50 -14.63 -9.34 14.79
C MET A 50 -15.71 -8.38 15.30
N PRO A 51 -15.50 -7.05 15.24
CA PRO A 51 -16.50 -6.07 15.69
C PRO A 51 -17.57 -5.86 14.60
N TRP A 52 -18.45 -6.83 14.41
CA TRP A 52 -19.45 -6.85 13.33
C TRP A 52 -20.36 -5.61 13.34
N GLU A 53 -20.69 -5.09 14.52
CA GLU A 53 -21.55 -3.93 14.69
C GLU A 53 -20.90 -2.62 14.24
N GLU A 54 -19.55 -2.60 14.15
CA GLU A 54 -18.79 -1.41 13.76
C GLU A 54 -18.47 -1.37 12.25
N LEU A 55 -18.77 -2.43 11.49
CA LEU A 55 -18.41 -2.51 10.09
C LEU A 55 -19.07 -1.44 9.23
N ASP A 56 -20.29 -1.02 9.59
CA ASP A 56 -21.07 -0.02 8.85
C ASP A 56 -20.69 1.43 9.19
N THR A 57 -19.73 1.65 10.07
CA THR A 57 -19.22 2.99 10.34
C THR A 57 -18.53 3.55 9.08
N VAL A 58 -18.66 4.88 8.87
CA VAL A 58 -18.05 5.57 7.73
C VAL A 58 -16.54 5.27 7.65
N GLU A 59 -15.88 5.23 8.79
CA GLU A 59 -14.43 4.98 8.85
C GLU A 59 -14.08 3.55 8.43
N ASN A 60 -14.79 2.54 8.94
CA ASN A 60 -14.53 1.15 8.58
C ASN A 60 -14.93 0.84 7.13
N GLN A 61 -16.01 1.43 6.63
CA GLN A 61 -16.38 1.32 5.22
C GLN A 61 -15.30 1.92 4.30
N ARG A 62 -14.69 3.04 4.68
CA ARG A 62 -13.55 3.60 3.97
C ARG A 62 -12.34 2.67 3.98
N ARG A 63 -11.98 2.10 5.14
CA ARG A 63 -10.88 1.14 5.30
C ARG A 63 -11.09 -0.12 4.46
N ILE A 64 -12.32 -0.66 4.48
CA ILE A 64 -12.71 -1.81 3.67
C ILE A 64 -12.57 -1.47 2.17
N HIS A 65 -13.02 -0.30 1.75
CA HIS A 65 -12.92 0.15 0.37
C HIS A 65 -11.45 0.26 -0.08
N GLU A 66 -10.59 0.91 0.70
CA GLU A 66 -9.16 1.05 0.41
C GLU A 66 -8.47 -0.32 0.31
N THR A 67 -8.78 -1.24 1.22
CA THR A 67 -8.24 -2.61 1.19
C THR A 67 -8.74 -3.40 -0.01
N LYS A 68 -10.04 -3.32 -0.33
CA LYS A 68 -10.62 -3.91 -1.54
C LYS A 68 -9.95 -3.40 -2.80
N THR A 69 -9.68 -2.10 -2.89
CA THR A 69 -8.98 -1.49 -4.03
C THR A 69 -7.61 -2.13 -4.24
N LEU A 70 -6.82 -2.32 -3.19
CA LEU A 70 -5.52 -2.99 -3.29
C LEU A 70 -5.66 -4.45 -3.73
N ILE A 71 -6.65 -5.17 -3.22
CA ILE A 71 -6.94 -6.55 -3.63
C ILE A 71 -7.33 -6.63 -5.10
N GLU A 72 -8.20 -5.73 -5.56
CA GLU A 72 -8.64 -5.68 -6.96
C GLU A 72 -7.50 -5.34 -7.90
N LEU A 73 -6.65 -4.37 -7.54
CA LEU A 73 -5.43 -4.06 -8.28
C LEU A 73 -4.52 -5.29 -8.39
N ARG A 74 -4.29 -6.02 -7.28
CA ARG A 74 -3.53 -7.27 -7.31
C ARG A 74 -4.12 -8.31 -8.25
N ARG A 75 -5.44 -8.41 -8.31
CA ARG A 75 -6.13 -9.36 -9.19
C ARG A 75 -6.07 -8.96 -10.66
N LYS A 76 -6.22 -7.67 -10.94
CA LYS A 76 -6.30 -7.10 -12.28
C LYS A 76 -4.92 -6.95 -12.94
N GLU A 77 -3.96 -6.39 -12.22
CA GLU A 77 -2.67 -6.02 -12.77
C GLU A 77 -1.70 -7.20 -12.78
N THR A 78 -1.34 -7.67 -13.97
CA THR A 78 -0.39 -8.78 -14.16
C THR A 78 0.99 -8.47 -13.63
N ALA A 79 1.45 -7.23 -13.76
CA ALA A 79 2.72 -6.77 -13.24
C ALA A 79 2.89 -7.01 -11.73
N PHE A 80 1.84 -6.95 -10.92
CA PHE A 80 1.94 -7.26 -9.49
C PHE A 80 2.20 -8.74 -9.20
N LYS A 81 1.80 -9.63 -10.12
CA LYS A 81 2.04 -11.08 -10.01
C LYS A 81 3.41 -11.49 -10.53
N SER A 82 4.02 -10.65 -11.36
CA SER A 82 5.34 -10.87 -11.95
C SER A 82 6.43 -10.88 -10.89
N LEU A 83 7.48 -11.64 -11.15
CA LEU A 83 8.71 -11.63 -10.35
C LEU A 83 9.63 -10.45 -10.71
N TYR A 84 9.38 -9.77 -11.84
CA TYR A 84 10.20 -8.66 -12.30
C TYR A 84 9.86 -7.37 -11.59
N PHE A 85 10.85 -6.82 -10.91
CA PHE A 85 10.80 -5.49 -10.31
C PHE A 85 12.21 -4.92 -10.14
N HIS A 86 12.31 -3.61 -10.07
CA HIS A 86 13.56 -2.92 -9.78
C HIS A 86 13.33 -1.69 -8.91
N PHE A 87 14.39 -1.22 -8.27
CA PHE A 87 14.41 -0.03 -7.43
C PHE A 87 15.21 1.07 -8.13
N PRO A 88 14.57 2.07 -8.77
CA PRO A 88 15.28 3.12 -9.52
C PRO A 88 16.20 3.98 -8.66
N ASN A 89 15.87 4.18 -7.39
CA ASN A 89 16.53 5.11 -6.49
C ASN A 89 17.17 4.47 -5.25
N THR A 90 17.55 3.21 -5.29
CA THR A 90 18.06 2.44 -4.13
C THR A 90 19.31 3.03 -3.47
N TYR A 91 20.10 3.79 -4.22
CA TYR A 91 21.38 4.33 -3.75
C TYR A 91 21.32 5.78 -3.25
N LYS A 92 20.14 6.38 -3.20
CA LYS A 92 19.96 7.71 -2.64
C LYS A 92 19.63 7.59 -1.16
N GLU A 93 20.21 8.44 -0.33
CA GLU A 93 19.93 8.52 1.11
C GLU A 93 18.48 8.95 1.44
N SER A 94 17.65 9.08 0.42
CA SER A 94 16.26 9.44 0.55
C SER A 94 15.45 8.27 1.14
N ARG A 95 14.60 8.58 2.09
CA ARG A 95 13.60 7.64 2.63
C ARG A 95 12.33 7.60 1.79
N LEU A 96 12.37 8.05 0.54
CA LEU A 96 11.35 7.78 -0.44
C LEU A 96 11.65 6.39 -1.04
N VAL A 97 10.81 5.42 -0.70
CA VAL A 97 10.89 4.08 -1.30
C VAL A 97 10.15 4.12 -2.63
N GLU A 98 10.88 3.82 -3.70
CA GLU A 98 10.35 3.73 -5.05
C GLU A 98 10.72 2.39 -5.65
N TYR A 99 9.76 1.66 -6.15
CA TYR A 99 10.01 0.48 -6.96
C TYR A 99 9.01 0.37 -8.11
N VAL A 100 9.45 -0.26 -9.18
CA VAL A 100 8.68 -0.47 -10.41
C VAL A 100 8.49 -1.96 -10.61
N LYS A 101 7.24 -2.36 -10.83
CA LYS A 101 6.83 -3.70 -11.21
C LYS A 101 6.61 -3.74 -12.71
N LEU A 102 7.06 -4.83 -13.34
CA LEU A 102 6.94 -5.04 -14.79
C LEU A 102 6.27 -6.38 -15.07
N ASP A 103 5.54 -6.45 -16.17
CA ASP A 103 5.07 -7.71 -16.73
C ASP A 103 5.73 -8.01 -18.09
N ASP A 104 5.43 -9.19 -18.63
CA ASP A 104 5.98 -9.63 -19.92
C ASP A 104 5.47 -8.81 -21.12
N GLU A 105 4.40 -8.05 -20.95
CA GLU A 105 3.81 -7.16 -21.95
C GLU A 105 4.43 -5.75 -21.94
N GLY A 106 5.32 -5.48 -20.97
CA GLY A 106 5.98 -4.20 -20.79
C GLY A 106 5.15 -3.16 -20.03
N ASN A 107 4.05 -3.58 -19.38
CA ASN A 107 3.32 -2.68 -18.48
C ASN A 107 4.18 -2.40 -17.25
N GLN A 108 4.24 -1.13 -16.86
CA GLN A 108 5.02 -0.68 -15.71
C GLN A 108 4.12 -0.03 -14.67
N LEU A 109 4.23 -0.52 -13.45
CA LEU A 109 3.53 -0.01 -12.29
C LEU A 109 4.54 0.49 -11.28
N GLU A 110 4.49 1.76 -10.96
CA GLU A 110 5.36 2.40 -9.99
C GLU A 110 4.67 2.53 -8.64
N ILE A 111 5.39 2.16 -7.60
CA ILE A 111 4.95 2.24 -6.21
C ILE A 111 5.88 3.17 -5.46
N LEU A 112 5.31 4.19 -4.86
CA LEU A 112 6.01 5.21 -4.08
C LEU A 112 5.49 5.21 -2.65
N LEU A 113 6.40 5.05 -1.68
CA LEU A 113 6.10 5.11 -0.25
C LEU A 113 6.97 6.21 0.37
N ASN A 114 6.32 7.25 0.86
CA ASN A 114 7.04 8.33 1.50
C ASN A 114 7.32 8.00 2.98
N CYS A 115 8.52 7.50 3.25
CA CYS A 115 9.01 7.25 4.61
C CYS A 115 9.85 8.42 5.14
N THR A 116 9.83 9.58 4.50
CA THR A 116 10.51 10.80 4.97
C THR A 116 9.68 11.49 6.05
N LYS A 117 10.24 12.53 6.67
CA LYS A 117 9.53 13.34 7.66
C LYS A 117 8.69 14.46 7.04
N GLU A 118 8.87 14.72 5.74
CA GLU A 118 8.30 15.84 4.99
C GLU A 118 7.55 15.37 3.75
N GLU A 119 6.80 16.26 3.12
CA GLU A 119 6.20 16.00 1.81
C GLU A 119 7.29 15.92 0.72
N VAL A 120 7.05 15.09 -0.30
CA VAL A 120 7.96 14.93 -1.44
C VAL A 120 7.23 15.28 -2.73
N LYS A 121 7.83 16.13 -3.55
CA LYS A 121 7.32 16.45 -4.89
C LYS A 121 7.53 15.26 -5.82
N ILE A 122 6.49 14.87 -6.54
CA ILE A 122 6.50 13.79 -7.51
C ILE A 122 6.41 14.39 -8.91
N GLU A 123 7.52 14.38 -9.64
CA GLU A 123 7.61 15.06 -10.95
C GLU A 123 7.04 14.25 -12.12
N LYS A 124 7.19 12.91 -12.07
CA LYS A 124 6.69 12.03 -13.13
C LYS A 124 5.16 11.98 -13.09
N GLN A 125 4.54 11.89 -14.27
CA GLN A 125 3.10 11.70 -14.41
C GLN A 125 2.76 10.25 -14.71
N GLY A 126 1.54 9.82 -14.35
CA GLY A 126 1.02 8.49 -14.62
C GLY A 126 -0.44 8.38 -14.22
N GLU A 127 -1.10 7.32 -14.66
CA GLU A 127 -2.46 6.98 -14.24
C GLU A 127 -2.44 6.52 -12.78
N ILE A 128 -3.13 7.26 -11.90
CA ILE A 128 -3.21 6.91 -10.48
C ILE A 128 -4.16 5.72 -10.31
N LEU A 129 -3.66 4.64 -9.73
CA LEU A 129 -4.41 3.42 -9.45
C LEU A 129 -4.82 3.32 -7.97
N PHE A 130 -3.96 3.80 -7.07
CA PHE A 130 -4.23 3.91 -5.65
C PHE A 130 -3.43 5.08 -5.08
N GLN A 131 -4.03 5.80 -4.17
CA GLN A 131 -3.34 6.88 -3.47
C GLN A 131 -3.83 7.05 -2.05
N ARG A 132 -2.89 7.45 -1.18
CA ARG A 132 -3.17 7.92 0.17
C ARG A 132 -2.18 9.03 0.51
N GLY A 133 -2.68 10.22 0.79
CA GLY A 133 -1.84 11.39 1.05
C GLY A 133 -1.08 11.91 -0.19
N TYR A 134 -1.67 11.82 -1.38
CA TYR A 134 -1.11 12.45 -2.58
C TYR A 134 -2.04 13.56 -3.07
N GLU A 135 -1.55 14.80 -3.06
CA GLU A 135 -2.29 16.00 -3.42
C GLU A 135 -1.39 17.01 -4.13
N ASN A 136 -1.91 17.65 -5.19
CA ASN A 136 -1.22 18.73 -5.92
C ASN A 136 0.22 18.37 -6.35
N GLY A 137 0.46 17.12 -6.77
CA GLY A 137 1.77 16.65 -7.20
C GLY A 137 2.76 16.38 -6.05
N LYS A 138 2.29 16.35 -4.81
CA LYS A 138 3.11 16.08 -3.62
C LYS A 138 2.58 14.87 -2.86
N LEU A 139 3.49 13.99 -2.48
CA LEU A 139 3.22 12.85 -1.62
C LEU A 139 3.54 13.22 -0.17
N GLN A 140 2.52 13.28 0.66
CA GLN A 140 2.63 13.65 2.07
C GLN A 140 3.46 12.64 2.86
N LYS A 141 3.94 13.04 4.04
CA LYS A 141 4.57 12.11 4.99
C LYS A 141 3.71 10.88 5.20
N ASN A 142 4.32 9.70 5.17
CA ASN A 142 3.69 8.38 5.25
C ASN A 142 2.69 8.09 4.10
N GLY A 143 2.68 8.91 3.06
CA GLY A 143 1.80 8.73 1.91
C GLY A 143 2.21 7.54 1.05
N THR A 144 1.22 7.00 0.32
CA THR A 144 1.35 5.90 -0.63
C THR A 144 0.80 6.32 -1.97
N LEU A 145 1.52 6.04 -3.05
CA LEU A 145 1.06 6.26 -4.42
C LEU A 145 1.40 5.02 -5.26
N ILE A 146 0.39 4.48 -5.92
CA ILE A 146 0.54 3.42 -6.94
C ILE A 146 -0.01 3.97 -8.24
N ARG A 147 0.79 3.93 -9.30
CA ARG A 147 0.40 4.44 -10.60
C ARG A 147 0.95 3.61 -11.75
N ARG A 148 0.27 3.67 -12.87
CA ARG A 148 0.77 3.15 -14.13
C ARG A 148 1.62 4.22 -14.80
N ILE A 149 2.85 3.88 -15.16
CA ILE A 149 3.75 4.76 -15.91
C ILE A 149 3.92 4.23 -17.34
N LYS A 150 4.21 5.14 -18.27
CA LYS A 150 4.62 4.73 -19.62
C LYS A 150 6.08 4.34 -19.55
N GLY A 151 6.41 3.16 -20.05
CA GLY A 151 7.81 2.75 -20.22
C GLY A 151 8.54 3.77 -21.10
N GLU A 152 9.71 4.18 -20.67
CA GLU A 152 10.64 4.86 -21.57
C GLU A 152 11.00 3.85 -22.67
N LYS A 153 10.76 4.23 -23.94
CA LYS A 153 11.11 3.40 -25.11
C LYS A 153 12.62 3.39 -25.31
#